data_da42cb873717b7b1b936502bdc7e9331
#
_entry.id   da42cb873717b7b1b936502bdc7e9331
#
_cell.length_a   1.000
_cell.length_b   1.000
_cell.length_c   1.000
_cell.angle_alpha   90.00
_cell.angle_beta   90.00
_cell.angle_gamma   90.00
#
_symmetry.space_group_name_H-M   'P 1'
#
loop_
_entity.id
_entity.type
_entity.pdbx_description
1 polymer ?
#
loop_
_entity_poly.entity_id
_entity_poly.type
_entity_poly.pdbx_seq_one_letter_code
_entity_poly.pdbx_strand_id
1 'polypeptide(L)'
;MSNQNTHIERKNEADGATRIQSRVPGPPDAKPAETALMTTTRGFSGRRRAQPEGNRVPPGQFVTDDFPVLSAGPTPRTPLEKWTLALQDGGSLAGRWTWEEFQSLPQTEITVDIHCVTKWSKLGTKWKGVTIDHLIEAAGLDEPPAPYLMAHCDGGYTTNLPVEDLIGGKGMVATHYDGAPLAPEHGGPARLLVPHLYFWKSAKWVRRLRFMEHDEPGFWESLGYHIYGDPWREQRYDGD
;
A
#
# COMPACT_ATOMS: atom_id res chain seq x y z
N MET A 1 31.33 58.87 -41.65
CA MET A 1 30.67 59.26 -42.91
C MET A 1 29.26 58.71 -42.82
N SER A 2 28.40 59.58 -42.42
CA SER A 2 27.25 60.15 -43.15
C SER A 2 26.12 59.18 -43.31
N ASN A 3 25.10 59.42 -42.51
CA ASN A 3 23.80 60.07 -42.84
C ASN A 3 22.85 59.11 -43.59
N GLN A 4 21.58 59.03 -43.38
CA GLN A 4 20.58 60.01 -42.99
C GLN A 4 19.29 59.32 -42.48
N ASN A 5 18.64 60.01 -41.56
CA ASN A 5 17.21 60.04 -41.20
C ASN A 5 16.23 60.02 -42.37
N THR A 6 15.13 59.37 -42.25
CA THR A 6 13.86 59.91 -42.73
C THR A 6 12.69 59.46 -41.87
N HIS A 7 12.12 60.39 -41.14
CA HIS A 7 10.78 60.41 -40.56
C HIS A 7 9.71 60.35 -41.65
N ILE A 8 8.68 59.52 -41.45
CA ILE A 8 7.35 59.79 -42.00
C ILE A 8 6.33 59.45 -40.96
N GLU A 9 5.74 60.48 -40.36
CA GLU A 9 4.42 60.44 -39.71
C GLU A 9 3.33 60.23 -40.75
N ARG A 10 2.33 59.40 -40.44
CA ARG A 10 0.92 59.69 -40.81
C ARG A 10 -0.12 58.80 -40.08
N LYS A 11 -0.91 59.51 -39.31
CA LYS A 11 -2.37 59.46 -39.12
C LYS A 11 -3.05 58.22 -38.58
N ASN A 12 -3.67 58.49 -37.42
CA ASN A 12 -4.83 57.85 -36.84
C ASN A 12 -5.95 57.65 -37.85
N GLU A 13 -6.49 56.44 -37.90
CA GLU A 13 -7.94 56.24 -38.15
C GLU A 13 -8.42 55.15 -37.18
N ALA A 14 -9.43 55.54 -36.41
CA ALA A 14 -10.16 54.69 -35.54
C ALA A 14 -11.15 53.86 -36.38
N ASP A 15 -11.10 52.53 -36.23
CA ASP A 15 -12.26 51.74 -36.62
C ASP A 15 -12.44 50.58 -35.60
N GLY A 16 -13.65 50.51 -35.09
CA GLY A 16 -14.07 49.60 -34.08
C GLY A 16 -14.10 48.18 -34.59
N ALA A 17 -13.25 47.34 -33.99
CA ALA A 17 -13.36 45.92 -34.16
C ALA A 17 -13.84 45.28 -32.83
N THR A 18 -15.05 44.87 -32.86
CA THR A 18 -15.75 44.05 -31.86
C THR A 18 -14.86 42.87 -31.51
N ARG A 19 -14.37 42.84 -30.28
CA ARG A 19 -13.58 41.73 -29.72
C ARG A 19 -14.49 40.55 -29.49
N ILE A 20 -14.59 39.64 -30.45
CA ILE A 20 -15.19 38.33 -30.26
C ILE A 20 -14.30 37.57 -29.31
N GLN A 21 -14.65 37.47 -28.06
CA GLN A 21 -14.07 36.55 -27.12
C GLN A 21 -14.50 35.12 -27.54
N SER A 22 -13.63 34.42 -28.25
CA SER A 22 -13.75 32.99 -28.44
C SER A 22 -13.59 32.32 -27.03
N ARG A 23 -14.72 31.95 -26.42
CA ARG A 23 -14.72 31.03 -25.30
C ARG A 23 -14.15 29.70 -25.83
N VAL A 24 -12.93 29.39 -25.40
CA VAL A 24 -12.41 28.03 -25.45
C VAL A 24 -13.31 27.21 -24.50
N PRO A 25 -13.98 26.15 -24.96
CA PRO A 25 -14.71 25.28 -24.05
C PRO A 25 -13.69 24.66 -23.11
N GLY A 26 -13.89 24.86 -21.81
CA GLY A 26 -13.16 24.15 -20.78
C GLY A 26 -13.37 22.63 -20.94
N PRO A 27 -12.44 21.81 -20.44
CA PRO A 27 -12.61 20.37 -20.48
C PRO A 27 -13.95 20.00 -19.85
N PRO A 28 -14.65 18.97 -20.40
CA PRO A 28 -15.91 18.54 -19.84
C PRO A 28 -15.72 18.21 -18.36
N ASP A 29 -16.64 18.66 -17.54
CA ASP A 29 -16.69 18.44 -16.11
C ASP A 29 -16.25 17.00 -15.79
N ALA A 30 -15.04 16.87 -15.23
CA ALA A 30 -14.61 15.64 -14.62
C ALA A 30 -15.62 15.36 -13.49
N LYS A 31 -16.46 14.37 -13.68
CA LYS A 31 -17.27 13.83 -12.60
C LYS A 31 -16.33 13.60 -11.41
N PRO A 32 -16.68 14.02 -10.21
CA PRO A 32 -15.88 13.70 -9.04
C PRO A 32 -15.67 12.17 -9.07
N ALA A 33 -14.41 11.76 -8.92
CA ALA A 33 -14.08 10.35 -8.80
C ALA A 33 -15.04 9.77 -7.75
N GLU A 34 -15.88 8.81 -8.17
CA GLU A 34 -16.69 8.05 -7.23
C GLU A 34 -15.72 7.52 -6.19
N THR A 35 -15.80 8.10 -5.00
CA THR A 35 -15.10 7.58 -3.81
C THR A 35 -15.45 6.11 -3.78
N ALA A 36 -14.48 5.24 -3.97
CA ALA A 36 -14.67 3.80 -3.87
C ALA A 36 -15.14 3.53 -2.45
N LEU A 37 -16.45 3.57 -2.27
CA LEU A 37 -17.08 3.21 -1.01
C LEU A 37 -16.65 1.78 -0.73
N MET A 38 -15.89 1.61 0.35
CA MET A 38 -15.70 0.32 0.96
C MET A 38 -17.04 -0.38 1.02
N THR A 39 -17.24 -1.41 0.20
CA THR A 39 -18.36 -2.31 0.40
C THR A 39 -18.01 -3.16 1.62
N THR A 40 -18.09 -2.54 2.79
CA THR A 40 -18.30 -3.32 4.01
C THR A 40 -19.66 -3.97 3.80
N THR A 41 -19.67 -5.28 3.63
CA THR A 41 -20.91 -6.03 3.74
C THR A 41 -21.55 -5.63 5.05
N ARG A 42 -22.65 -4.83 4.97
CA ARG A 42 -23.45 -4.45 6.13
C ARG A 42 -23.78 -5.74 6.88
N GLY A 43 -23.24 -5.88 8.10
CA GLY A 43 -23.60 -6.99 8.98
C GLY A 43 -22.59 -8.12 9.09
N PHE A 44 -21.27 -7.90 8.81
CA PHE A 44 -20.28 -8.85 9.27
C PHE A 44 -20.25 -8.86 10.81
N SER A 45 -21.11 -9.69 11.39
CA SER A 45 -21.01 -10.16 12.77
C SER A 45 -20.32 -11.53 12.74
N GLY A 46 -19.00 -11.54 12.50
CA GLY A 46 -18.21 -12.75 12.61
C GLY A 46 -18.51 -13.48 13.93
N ARG A 47 -18.38 -14.80 13.97
CA ARG A 47 -18.56 -15.57 15.21
C ARG A 47 -17.65 -15.01 16.27
N ARG A 48 -18.21 -14.24 17.21
CA ARG A 48 -17.47 -13.72 18.36
C ARG A 48 -17.14 -14.88 19.28
N ARG A 49 -15.86 -15.07 19.60
CA ARG A 49 -15.41 -15.91 20.68
C ARG A 49 -15.39 -15.14 22.00
N ALA A 50 -15.44 -15.87 23.12
CA ALA A 50 -15.06 -15.33 24.41
C ALA A 50 -13.63 -14.77 24.33
N GLN A 51 -13.37 -13.63 24.97
CA GLN A 51 -12.03 -13.05 25.06
C GLN A 51 -11.09 -14.10 25.66
N PRO A 52 -9.92 -14.39 25.03
CA PRO A 52 -8.96 -15.31 25.61
C PRO A 52 -8.40 -14.75 26.91
N GLU A 53 -8.03 -15.62 27.84
CA GLU A 53 -7.27 -15.21 29.02
C GLU A 53 -5.91 -14.66 28.57
N GLY A 54 -5.54 -13.49 29.09
CA GLY A 54 -4.31 -12.77 28.76
C GLY A 54 -4.50 -11.61 27.80
N ASN A 55 -3.48 -10.73 27.73
CA ASN A 55 -3.52 -9.48 26.96
C ASN A 55 -3.11 -9.71 25.48
N ARG A 56 -3.86 -10.57 24.75
CA ARG A 56 -3.61 -10.87 23.34
C ARG A 56 -4.52 -10.10 22.37
N VAL A 57 -5.51 -9.38 22.89
CA VAL A 57 -6.51 -8.68 22.08
C VAL A 57 -6.43 -7.18 22.39
N PRO A 58 -6.07 -6.35 21.41
CA PRO A 58 -6.01 -4.90 21.61
C PRO A 58 -7.36 -4.31 22.06
N PRO A 59 -7.37 -3.10 22.65
CA PRO A 59 -8.58 -2.42 23.04
C PRO A 59 -9.58 -2.28 21.88
N GLY A 60 -10.88 -2.39 22.16
CA GLY A 60 -11.94 -2.25 21.17
C GLY A 60 -12.04 -3.35 20.11
N GLN A 61 -11.23 -4.43 20.21
CA GLN A 61 -11.25 -5.57 19.29
C GLN A 61 -12.12 -6.71 19.83
N PHE A 62 -12.63 -7.57 18.94
CA PHE A 62 -13.26 -8.84 19.28
C PHE A 62 -12.58 -9.99 18.53
N VAL A 63 -12.54 -11.18 19.12
CA VAL A 63 -11.95 -12.36 18.50
C VAL A 63 -12.94 -13.04 17.56
N THR A 64 -12.44 -13.48 16.39
CA THR A 64 -13.22 -14.27 15.42
C THR A 64 -12.43 -15.47 14.93
N ASP A 65 -13.13 -16.54 14.56
CA ASP A 65 -12.56 -17.68 13.84
C ASP A 65 -12.55 -17.47 12.32
N ASP A 66 -13.37 -16.53 11.85
CA ASP A 66 -13.44 -16.21 10.43
C ASP A 66 -12.18 -15.44 9.97
N PHE A 67 -11.90 -15.51 8.68
CA PHE A 67 -10.92 -14.63 8.03
C PHE A 67 -11.65 -13.73 7.04
N PRO A 68 -12.15 -12.56 7.48
CA PRO A 68 -12.93 -11.68 6.62
C PRO A 68 -12.15 -11.20 5.40
N VAL A 69 -12.81 -11.20 4.24
CA VAL A 69 -12.26 -10.61 3.02
C VAL A 69 -12.71 -9.15 2.94
N LEU A 70 -11.76 -8.24 3.05
CA LEU A 70 -11.96 -6.81 2.86
C LEU A 70 -11.04 -6.33 1.73
N SER A 71 -11.58 -5.57 0.79
CA SER A 71 -10.80 -5.06 -0.35
C SER A 71 -11.34 -3.70 -0.80
N ALA A 72 -10.43 -2.81 -1.23
CA ALA A 72 -10.75 -1.51 -1.82
C ALA A 72 -11.07 -1.59 -3.33
N GLY A 73 -11.01 -2.77 -3.92
CA GLY A 73 -11.22 -2.98 -5.36
C GLY A 73 -11.39 -4.45 -5.72
N PRO A 74 -11.47 -4.79 -7.00
CA PRO A 74 -11.58 -6.17 -7.46
C PRO A 74 -10.34 -6.97 -7.08
N THR A 75 -10.53 -8.26 -6.82
CA THR A 75 -9.44 -9.20 -6.52
C THR A 75 -8.61 -9.47 -7.77
N PRO A 76 -7.32 -9.10 -7.81
CA PRO A 76 -6.43 -9.47 -8.91
C PRO A 76 -6.25 -10.99 -8.98
N ARG A 77 -6.05 -11.49 -10.20
CA ARG A 77 -5.68 -12.89 -10.45
C ARG A 77 -4.38 -12.89 -11.22
N THR A 78 -3.26 -12.90 -10.50
CA THR A 78 -1.93 -12.85 -11.11
C THR A 78 -1.41 -14.26 -11.32
N PRO A 79 -1.22 -14.71 -12.58
CA PRO A 79 -0.58 -15.98 -12.86
C PRO A 79 0.84 -16.01 -12.30
N LEU A 80 1.27 -17.15 -11.74
CA LEU A 80 2.57 -17.27 -11.08
C LEU A 80 3.74 -16.98 -12.02
N GLU A 81 3.63 -17.36 -13.28
CA GLU A 81 4.64 -17.11 -14.32
C GLU A 81 4.79 -15.62 -14.68
N LYS A 82 3.83 -14.78 -14.28
CA LYS A 82 3.87 -13.31 -14.45
C LYS A 82 4.15 -12.57 -13.16
N TRP A 83 4.16 -13.29 -12.04
CA TRP A 83 4.43 -12.67 -10.76
C TRP A 83 5.93 -12.39 -10.59
N THR A 84 6.25 -11.21 -10.12
CA THR A 84 7.60 -10.84 -9.70
C THR A 84 7.50 -9.94 -8.48
N LEU A 85 8.49 -10.01 -7.60
CA LEU A 85 8.70 -9.05 -6.53
C LEU A 85 9.96 -8.23 -6.83
N ALA A 86 9.88 -6.92 -6.71
CA ALA A 86 11.02 -6.02 -6.81
C ALA A 86 11.32 -5.37 -5.46
N LEU A 87 12.61 -5.29 -5.10
CA LEU A 87 13.12 -4.48 -4.01
C LEU A 87 13.85 -3.28 -4.62
N GLN A 88 13.53 -2.07 -4.15
CA GLN A 88 14.11 -0.83 -4.67
C GLN A 88 14.68 0.03 -3.56
N ASP A 89 15.80 0.65 -3.82
CA ASP A 89 16.37 1.75 -3.05
C ASP A 89 16.01 3.06 -3.79
N GLY A 90 15.06 3.80 -3.24
CA GLY A 90 14.47 4.94 -3.94
C GLY A 90 13.96 4.55 -5.34
N GLY A 91 14.61 5.08 -6.38
CA GLY A 91 14.32 4.77 -7.79
C GLY A 91 15.13 3.61 -8.39
N SER A 92 16.17 3.14 -7.69
CA SER A 92 17.10 2.12 -8.19
C SER A 92 16.62 0.70 -7.84
N LEU A 93 16.78 -0.23 -8.77
CA LEU A 93 16.48 -1.64 -8.52
C LEU A 93 17.61 -2.27 -7.71
N ALA A 94 17.32 -2.71 -6.48
CA ALA A 94 18.24 -3.45 -5.63
C ALA A 94 18.12 -4.97 -5.85
N GLY A 95 16.90 -5.48 -6.03
CA GLY A 95 16.66 -6.90 -6.27
C GLY A 95 15.33 -7.13 -7.02
N ARG A 96 15.26 -8.24 -7.76
CA ARG A 96 14.02 -8.71 -8.40
C ARG A 96 14.04 -10.23 -8.44
N TRP A 97 12.89 -10.81 -8.12
CA TRP A 97 12.70 -12.26 -8.11
C TRP A 97 11.46 -12.64 -8.90
N THR A 98 11.57 -13.64 -9.76
CA THR A 98 10.43 -14.40 -10.29
C THR A 98 9.80 -15.22 -9.17
N TRP A 99 8.69 -15.90 -9.45
CA TRP A 99 8.04 -16.77 -8.47
C TRP A 99 8.96 -17.90 -8.02
N GLU A 100 9.64 -18.57 -8.95
CA GLU A 100 10.55 -19.68 -8.71
C GLU A 100 11.77 -19.24 -7.88
N GLU A 101 12.38 -18.12 -8.24
CA GLU A 101 13.50 -17.54 -7.49
C GLU A 101 13.06 -17.14 -6.08
N PHE A 102 11.90 -16.53 -5.91
CA PHE A 102 11.37 -16.17 -4.60
C PHE A 102 11.09 -17.40 -3.73
N GLN A 103 10.54 -18.48 -4.31
CA GLN A 103 10.29 -19.73 -3.59
C GLN A 103 11.58 -20.43 -3.18
N SER A 104 12.71 -20.18 -3.87
CA SER A 104 14.03 -20.74 -3.53
C SER A 104 14.74 -20.00 -2.39
N LEU A 105 14.28 -18.80 -2.02
CA LEU A 105 14.82 -18.07 -0.87
C LEU A 105 14.50 -18.77 0.45
N PRO A 106 15.24 -18.48 1.54
CA PRO A 106 14.96 -19.04 2.86
C PRO A 106 13.51 -18.76 3.29
N GLN A 107 12.74 -19.83 3.48
CA GLN A 107 11.34 -19.77 3.90
C GLN A 107 11.22 -19.82 5.42
N THR A 108 10.42 -18.94 6.00
CA THR A 108 10.15 -18.87 7.43
C THR A 108 8.67 -19.16 7.69
N GLU A 109 8.38 -19.96 8.72
CA GLU A 109 7.02 -20.18 9.23
C GLU A 109 6.86 -19.50 10.57
N ILE A 110 5.75 -18.75 10.73
CA ILE A 110 5.41 -18.04 11.98
C ILE A 110 3.98 -18.30 12.37
N THR A 111 3.71 -18.21 13.68
CA THR A 111 2.34 -18.21 14.23
C THR A 111 2.12 -16.90 14.97
N VAL A 112 1.18 -16.10 14.52
CA VAL A 112 0.95 -14.73 15.01
C VAL A 112 -0.53 -14.41 15.11
N ASP A 113 -0.86 -13.40 15.90
CA ASP A 113 -2.19 -12.80 15.95
C ASP A 113 -2.25 -11.64 14.94
N ILE A 114 -3.41 -11.43 14.32
CA ILE A 114 -3.65 -10.33 13.40
C ILE A 114 -4.86 -9.51 13.84
N HIS A 115 -4.78 -8.19 13.63
CA HIS A 115 -5.76 -7.23 14.13
C HIS A 115 -6.22 -6.29 13.00
N CYS A 116 -7.52 -6.26 12.72
CA CYS A 116 -8.06 -5.39 11.68
C CYS A 116 -8.63 -4.11 12.26
N VAL A 117 -8.47 -3.01 11.55
CA VAL A 117 -9.06 -1.70 11.90
C VAL A 117 -10.59 -1.80 12.06
N THR A 118 -11.25 -2.73 11.38
CA THR A 118 -12.69 -3.01 11.50
C THR A 118 -13.06 -3.83 12.75
N LYS A 119 -12.16 -3.83 13.75
CA LYS A 119 -12.35 -4.31 15.11
C LYS A 119 -12.35 -5.83 15.31
N TRP A 120 -12.02 -6.64 14.33
CA TRP A 120 -11.83 -8.06 14.53
C TRP A 120 -10.34 -8.41 14.73
N SER A 121 -10.09 -9.42 15.54
CA SER A 121 -8.79 -10.07 15.75
C SER A 121 -8.91 -11.56 15.48
N LYS A 122 -7.93 -12.13 14.78
CA LYS A 122 -7.81 -13.56 14.58
C LYS A 122 -6.50 -14.03 15.20
N LEU A 123 -6.60 -14.97 16.13
CA LEU A 123 -5.48 -15.43 16.93
C LEU A 123 -4.88 -16.71 16.38
N GLY A 124 -3.55 -16.87 16.56
CA GLY A 124 -2.83 -18.08 16.22
C GLY A 124 -2.81 -18.40 14.74
N THR A 125 -2.79 -17.37 13.88
CA THR A 125 -2.71 -17.52 12.42
C THR A 125 -1.33 -18.00 11.99
N LYS A 126 -1.27 -19.02 11.14
CA LYS A 126 -0.02 -19.62 10.66
C LYS A 126 0.31 -19.12 9.27
N TRP A 127 1.52 -18.62 9.09
CA TRP A 127 2.00 -18.03 7.84
C TRP A 127 3.34 -18.61 7.44
N LYS A 128 3.58 -18.68 6.12
CA LYS A 128 4.87 -19.04 5.55
C LYS A 128 5.23 -18.09 4.42
N GLY A 129 6.50 -17.70 4.37
CA GLY A 129 7.04 -16.81 3.35
C GLY A 129 8.49 -16.45 3.60
N VAL A 130 8.96 -15.38 2.97
CA VAL A 130 10.33 -14.86 3.07
C VAL A 130 10.30 -13.59 3.92
N THR A 131 11.16 -13.52 4.95
CA THR A 131 11.28 -12.32 5.78
C THR A 131 11.88 -11.16 4.99
N ILE A 132 11.63 -9.93 5.43
CA ILE A 132 12.22 -8.75 4.81
C ILE A 132 13.75 -8.77 4.98
N ASP A 133 14.25 -9.29 6.09
CA ASP A 133 15.69 -9.49 6.31
C ASP A 133 16.32 -10.36 5.20
N HIS A 134 15.72 -11.50 4.89
CA HIS A 134 16.20 -12.38 3.81
C HIS A 134 16.11 -11.75 2.42
N LEU A 135 15.12 -10.85 2.18
CA LEU A 135 15.05 -10.11 0.91
C LEU A 135 16.16 -9.07 0.79
N ILE A 136 16.52 -8.40 1.89
CA ILE A 136 17.62 -7.44 1.96
C ILE A 136 18.94 -8.18 1.70
N GLU A 137 19.18 -9.30 2.40
CA GLU A 137 20.35 -10.16 2.18
C GLU A 137 20.43 -10.68 0.74
N ALA A 138 19.32 -11.19 0.20
CA ALA A 138 19.26 -11.71 -1.18
C ALA A 138 19.48 -10.63 -2.25
N ALA A 139 19.23 -9.36 -1.92
CA ALA A 139 19.58 -8.22 -2.77
C ALA A 139 21.05 -7.79 -2.64
N GLY A 140 21.85 -8.44 -1.78
CA GLY A 140 23.24 -8.09 -1.51
C GLY A 140 23.42 -6.82 -0.69
N LEU A 141 22.43 -6.45 0.11
CA LEU A 141 22.46 -5.30 1.00
C LEU A 141 22.84 -5.78 2.42
N ASP A 142 23.78 -5.11 3.06
CA ASP A 142 24.18 -5.41 4.45
C ASP A 142 23.15 -4.88 5.46
N GLU A 143 22.48 -3.78 5.12
CA GLU A 143 21.46 -3.12 5.93
C GLU A 143 20.39 -2.44 5.04
N PRO A 144 19.22 -2.09 5.59
CA PRO A 144 18.23 -1.32 4.85
C PRO A 144 18.78 0.06 4.44
N PRO A 145 18.65 0.47 3.17
CA PRO A 145 19.25 1.70 2.67
C PRO A 145 18.56 2.99 3.14
N ALA A 146 17.32 2.90 3.68
CA ALA A 146 16.55 4.04 4.13
C ALA A 146 15.55 3.65 5.24
N PRO A 147 15.06 4.61 6.06
CA PRO A 147 14.28 4.32 7.27
C PRO A 147 12.83 3.94 7.02
N TYR A 148 12.28 4.17 5.85
CA TYR A 148 10.89 3.87 5.50
C TYR A 148 10.80 2.97 4.28
N LEU A 149 9.67 2.29 4.13
CA LEU A 149 9.38 1.43 3.01
C LEU A 149 7.94 1.64 2.53
N MET A 150 7.75 1.77 1.21
CA MET A 150 6.44 1.74 0.57
C MET A 150 6.24 0.39 -0.10
N ALA A 151 5.20 -0.33 0.30
CA ALA A 151 4.71 -1.50 -0.41
C ALA A 151 3.78 -1.08 -1.55
N HIS A 152 4.03 -1.61 -2.75
CA HIS A 152 3.19 -1.42 -3.93
C HIS A 152 2.59 -2.74 -4.37
N CYS A 153 1.30 -2.73 -4.67
CA CYS A 153 0.51 -3.92 -4.94
C CYS A 153 -0.19 -3.87 -6.29
N ASP A 154 -0.59 -5.03 -6.81
CA ASP A 154 -1.50 -5.09 -7.95
C ASP A 154 -2.80 -4.33 -7.58
N GLY A 155 -3.39 -3.66 -8.57
CA GLY A 155 -4.57 -2.82 -8.35
C GLY A 155 -4.29 -1.42 -7.79
N GLY A 156 -3.00 -1.03 -7.65
CA GLY A 156 -2.60 0.33 -7.25
C GLY A 156 -2.63 0.59 -5.75
N TYR A 157 -2.90 -0.41 -4.92
CA TYR A 157 -2.82 -0.26 -3.47
C TYR A 157 -1.39 -0.03 -3.01
N THR A 158 -1.21 0.87 -2.03
CA THR A 158 0.07 1.15 -1.39
C THR A 158 -0.11 1.29 0.11
N THR A 159 0.95 1.00 0.89
CA THR A 159 1.02 1.34 2.31
C THR A 159 2.47 1.58 2.72
N ASN A 160 2.68 2.59 3.56
CA ASN A 160 3.97 2.94 4.13
C ASN A 160 4.24 2.17 5.43
N LEU A 161 5.49 1.96 5.75
CA LEU A 161 5.95 1.32 6.98
C LEU A 161 7.32 1.86 7.39
N PRO A 162 7.58 2.10 8.69
CA PRO A 162 8.93 2.20 9.20
C PRO A 162 9.69 0.89 8.98
N VAL A 163 10.93 0.96 8.55
CA VAL A 163 11.75 -0.23 8.30
C VAL A 163 12.04 -1.00 9.57
N GLU A 164 12.13 -0.33 10.71
CA GLU A 164 12.30 -0.96 12.03
C GLU A 164 11.18 -1.94 12.39
N ASP A 165 9.98 -1.78 11.81
CA ASP A 165 8.84 -2.68 11.97
C ASP A 165 8.83 -3.84 10.97
N LEU A 166 9.81 -3.91 10.08
CA LEU A 166 9.91 -4.94 9.05
C LEU A 166 11.09 -5.88 9.26
N ILE A 167 12.20 -5.37 9.83
CA ILE A 167 13.43 -6.12 10.07
C ILE A 167 13.42 -6.84 11.42
N GLY A 168 14.41 -7.70 11.65
CA GLY A 168 14.50 -8.53 12.86
C GLY A 168 13.41 -9.59 12.92
N GLY A 169 12.95 -10.08 11.76
CA GLY A 169 11.91 -11.11 11.64
C GLY A 169 10.48 -10.60 11.86
N LYS A 170 10.25 -9.28 11.96
CA LYS A 170 8.93 -8.70 12.24
C LYS A 170 8.03 -8.67 11.02
N GLY A 171 8.59 -8.52 9.81
CA GLY A 171 7.87 -8.43 8.55
C GLY A 171 8.26 -9.52 7.57
N MET A 172 7.33 -9.98 6.74
CA MET A 172 7.58 -10.96 5.68
C MET A 172 6.70 -10.75 4.47
N VAL A 173 7.12 -11.30 3.34
CA VAL A 173 6.25 -11.54 2.17
C VAL A 173 5.75 -12.97 2.25
N ALA A 174 4.51 -13.12 2.67
CA ALA A 174 3.86 -14.41 2.89
C ALA A 174 3.21 -14.94 1.61
N THR A 175 3.36 -16.26 1.36
CA THR A 175 2.78 -16.98 0.23
C THR A 175 1.77 -18.05 0.65
N HIS A 176 1.81 -18.46 1.94
CA HIS A 176 0.91 -19.48 2.50
C HIS A 176 0.24 -18.98 3.78
N TYR A 177 -0.95 -19.47 3.98
CA TYR A 177 -1.75 -19.29 5.17
C TYR A 177 -2.33 -20.64 5.61
N ASP A 178 -2.15 -21.00 6.88
CA ASP A 178 -2.63 -22.25 7.48
C ASP A 178 -2.26 -23.51 6.66
N GLY A 179 -1.01 -23.55 6.16
CA GLY A 179 -0.45 -24.67 5.40
C GLY A 179 -0.83 -24.72 3.91
N ALA A 180 -1.74 -23.83 3.45
CA ALA A 180 -2.16 -23.77 2.05
C ALA A 180 -1.65 -22.50 1.34
N PRO A 181 -1.45 -22.52 0.01
CA PRO A 181 -1.20 -21.30 -0.75
C PRO A 181 -2.28 -20.25 -0.50
N LEU A 182 -1.88 -18.98 -0.42
CA LEU A 182 -2.81 -17.89 -0.20
C LEU A 182 -3.88 -17.82 -1.30
N ALA A 183 -5.14 -17.84 -0.89
CA ALA A 183 -6.26 -17.58 -1.79
C ALA A 183 -6.17 -16.16 -2.36
N PRO A 184 -6.59 -15.94 -3.62
CA PRO A 184 -6.50 -14.62 -4.27
C PRO A 184 -7.12 -13.50 -3.44
N GLU A 185 -8.30 -13.72 -2.82
CA GLU A 185 -9.01 -12.74 -1.99
C GLU A 185 -8.26 -12.38 -0.69
N HIS A 186 -7.37 -13.25 -0.22
CA HIS A 186 -6.51 -13.02 0.94
C HIS A 186 -5.12 -12.47 0.56
N GLY A 187 -4.90 -12.17 -0.72
CA GLY A 187 -3.69 -11.52 -1.21
C GLY A 187 -2.76 -12.43 -1.98
N GLY A 188 -3.20 -13.62 -2.37
CA GLY A 188 -2.42 -14.51 -3.22
C GLY A 188 -2.07 -13.92 -4.59
N PRO A 189 -0.89 -14.27 -5.15
CA PRO A 189 0.01 -15.32 -4.69
C PRO A 189 0.90 -14.91 -3.50
N ALA A 190 1.11 -13.61 -3.24
CA ALA A 190 1.94 -13.12 -2.15
C ALA A 190 1.41 -11.82 -1.56
N ARG A 191 1.52 -11.68 -0.24
CA ARG A 191 1.17 -10.48 0.51
C ARG A 191 2.26 -10.08 1.48
N LEU A 192 2.35 -8.79 1.78
CA LEU A 192 3.10 -8.34 2.94
C LEU A 192 2.35 -8.75 4.22
N LEU A 193 3.09 -9.16 5.26
CA LEU A 193 2.59 -9.47 6.58
C LEU A 193 3.42 -8.72 7.63
N VAL A 194 2.75 -7.86 8.39
CA VAL A 194 3.30 -7.08 9.52
C VAL A 194 2.29 -7.19 10.66
N PRO A 195 2.33 -8.28 11.44
CA PRO A 195 1.22 -8.70 12.30
C PRO A 195 0.99 -7.79 13.51
N HIS A 196 2.00 -7.05 13.96
CA HIS A 196 1.90 -6.15 15.11
C HIS A 196 1.25 -4.79 14.79
N LEU A 197 1.06 -4.46 13.49
CA LEU A 197 0.29 -3.32 13.05
C LEU A 197 -1.10 -3.72 12.57
N TYR A 198 -2.02 -2.76 12.48
CA TYR A 198 -3.33 -3.03 11.89
C TYR A 198 -3.20 -3.63 10.48
N PHE A 199 -4.06 -4.58 10.16
CA PHE A 199 -3.93 -5.48 9.03
C PHE A 199 -3.99 -4.81 7.64
N TRP A 200 -4.37 -3.53 7.53
CA TRP A 200 -4.20 -2.79 6.28
C TRP A 200 -2.73 -2.54 5.94
N LYS A 201 -1.82 -2.51 6.94
CA LYS A 201 -0.37 -2.44 6.75
C LYS A 201 0.20 -3.73 6.16
N SER A 202 -0.51 -4.83 6.30
CA SER A 202 -0.20 -6.13 5.68
C SER A 202 -0.80 -6.20 4.27
N ALA A 203 -0.19 -5.49 3.33
CA ALA A 203 -0.70 -5.25 1.99
C ALA A 203 -0.85 -6.53 1.15
N LYS A 204 -2.04 -6.74 0.54
CA LYS A 204 -2.33 -7.85 -0.38
C LYS A 204 -1.71 -7.62 -1.76
N TRP A 205 -1.40 -8.71 -2.48
CA TRP A 205 -0.93 -8.70 -3.87
C TRP A 205 0.33 -7.88 -4.09
N VAL A 206 1.30 -7.98 -3.16
CA VAL A 206 2.55 -7.21 -3.20
C VAL A 206 3.40 -7.53 -4.43
N ARG A 207 3.94 -6.49 -5.07
CA ARG A 207 4.76 -6.56 -6.28
C ARG A 207 6.07 -5.80 -6.17
N ARG A 208 6.13 -4.83 -5.26
CA ARG A 208 7.33 -4.01 -5.09
C ARG A 208 7.39 -3.48 -3.67
N LEU A 209 8.59 -3.48 -3.14
CA LEU A 209 8.98 -2.87 -1.88
C LEU A 209 10.02 -1.79 -2.20
N ARG A 210 9.70 -0.52 -1.91
CA ARG A 210 10.58 0.63 -2.21
C ARG A 210 11.01 1.29 -0.91
N PHE A 211 12.29 1.31 -0.63
CA PHE A 211 12.87 2.09 0.46
C PHE A 211 12.77 3.59 0.16
N MET A 212 12.57 4.40 1.21
CA MET A 212 12.33 5.84 1.12
C MET A 212 13.02 6.57 2.27
N GLU A 213 13.58 7.74 1.99
CA GLU A 213 14.20 8.62 3.00
C GLU A 213 13.17 9.27 3.93
N HIS A 214 11.96 9.52 3.44
CA HIS A 214 10.89 10.16 4.17
C HIS A 214 9.64 9.30 4.16
N ASP A 215 8.86 9.37 5.24
CA ASP A 215 7.57 8.71 5.31
C ASP A 215 6.57 9.39 4.37
N GLU A 216 5.93 8.60 3.52
CA GLU A 216 4.92 9.07 2.57
C GLU A 216 3.62 8.29 2.82
N PRO A 217 2.45 8.94 2.86
CA PRO A 217 1.20 8.23 3.08
C PRO A 217 0.90 7.28 1.91
N GLY A 218 0.48 6.05 2.24
CA GLY A 218 -0.07 5.10 1.29
C GLY A 218 -1.53 5.37 0.96
N PHE A 219 -2.23 4.35 0.43
CA PHE A 219 -3.61 4.49 -0.05
C PHE A 219 -4.59 4.88 1.07
N TRP A 220 -4.64 4.13 2.19
CA TRP A 220 -5.58 4.41 3.28
C TRP A 220 -5.14 5.61 4.11
N GLU A 221 -3.83 5.76 4.33
CA GLU A 221 -3.25 6.88 5.04
C GLU A 221 -3.61 8.22 4.35
N SER A 222 -3.58 8.27 3.01
CA SER A 222 -4.02 9.44 2.22
C SER A 222 -5.53 9.72 2.33
N LEU A 223 -6.32 8.76 2.80
CA LEU A 223 -7.75 8.86 3.01
C LEU A 223 -8.13 9.05 4.49
N GLY A 224 -7.15 9.38 5.35
CA GLY A 224 -7.39 9.73 6.75
C GLY A 224 -7.23 8.56 7.73
N TYR A 225 -6.62 7.44 7.33
CA TYR A 225 -6.17 6.43 8.29
C TYR A 225 -4.86 6.86 8.94
N HIS A 226 -4.60 6.35 10.14
CA HIS A 226 -3.39 6.67 10.88
C HIS A 226 -2.13 6.27 10.12
N ILE A 227 -1.11 7.12 10.09
CA ILE A 227 0.13 6.89 9.34
C ILE A 227 0.87 5.63 9.81
N TYR A 228 0.83 5.29 11.10
CA TYR A 228 1.51 4.14 11.70
C TYR A 228 0.59 2.93 11.89
N GLY A 229 -0.53 3.08 12.62
CA GLY A 229 -1.56 2.05 12.74
C GLY A 229 -1.29 0.97 13.79
N ASP A 230 -0.85 1.35 15.00
CA ASP A 230 -0.68 0.45 16.14
C ASP A 230 -2.07 0.08 16.74
N PRO A 231 -2.45 -1.22 16.74
CA PRO A 231 -3.73 -1.66 17.28
C PRO A 231 -3.82 -1.50 18.81
N TRP A 232 -2.71 -1.57 19.53
CA TRP A 232 -2.67 -1.45 20.99
C TRP A 232 -2.87 -0.01 21.46
N ARG A 233 -2.56 0.96 20.60
CA ARG A 233 -2.78 2.39 20.79
C ARG A 233 -4.08 2.87 20.16
N GLU A 234 -4.85 1.94 19.55
CA GLU A 234 -6.07 2.22 18.78
C GLU A 234 -5.90 3.23 17.63
N GLN A 235 -4.72 3.32 17.06
CA GLN A 235 -4.37 4.22 15.95
C GLN A 235 -5.08 3.84 14.65
N ARG A 236 -6.37 4.17 14.55
CA ARG A 236 -7.22 3.84 13.39
C ARG A 236 -7.23 4.97 12.36
N TYR A 237 -7.32 6.21 12.82
CA TYR A 237 -7.48 7.38 11.98
C TYR A 237 -6.46 8.45 12.33
N ASP A 238 -6.30 9.41 11.40
CA ASP A 238 -5.47 10.57 11.64
C ASP A 238 -5.98 11.35 12.85
N GLY A 239 -5.10 11.60 13.82
CA GLY A 239 -5.42 12.26 15.09
C GLY A 239 -5.77 11.32 16.26
N ASP A 240 -5.77 9.98 16.08
CA ASP A 240 -5.90 9.00 17.18
C ASP A 240 -4.61 8.90 18.02
#